data_8250348d2f2c5207c90ed500185dc6b7
#
_entry.id   8250348d2f2c5207c90ed500185dc6b7
#
_cell.length_a   1.000
_cell.length_b   1.000
_cell.length_c   1.000
_cell.angle_alpha   90.00
_cell.angle_beta   90.00
_cell.angle_gamma   90.00
#
_symmetry.space_group_name_H-M   'P 1'
#
loop_
_entity.id
_entity.type
_entity.pdbx_description
1 polymer ?
#
loop_
_entity_poly.entity_id
_entity_poly.type
_entity_poly.pdbx_seq_one_letter_code
_entity_poly.pdbx_strand_id
1 'polypeptide(L)'
;MGIGTRYFFVASMDVDSDKEDLFNEVYDTEHIPNLSRVPGVLSIIRLTGEAFSMSIGGELREVEPGDEPRYSAVYEIESPSVITSPEWA
;
A
#
# COMPACT_ATOMS: atom_id res chain seq x y z
N MET A 1 8.98 7.80 16.14
CA MET A 1 9.52 7.75 14.80
C MET A 1 8.53 8.35 13.81
N GLY A 2 8.97 9.25 12.99
CA GLY A 2 8.11 9.94 12.06
C GLY A 2 8.27 9.47 10.63
N ILE A 3 7.42 9.99 9.79
CA ILE A 3 7.48 9.84 8.37
C ILE A 3 8.41 10.91 7.83
N GLY A 4 9.32 10.56 6.90
CA GLY A 4 10.35 11.45 6.40
C GLY A 4 9.90 12.42 5.33
N THR A 5 8.63 12.42 4.93
CA THR A 5 8.11 13.25 3.86
C THR A 5 6.70 13.71 4.15
N ARG A 6 6.25 14.73 3.39
CA ARG A 6 4.86 15.20 3.42
C ARG A 6 3.98 14.49 2.39
N TYR A 7 4.58 13.71 1.50
CA TYR A 7 3.88 13.21 0.32
C TYR A 7 3.78 11.70 0.32
N PHE A 8 2.58 11.22 0.07
CA PHE A 8 2.32 9.81 -0.12
C PHE A 8 1.57 9.60 -1.43
N PHE A 9 1.90 8.53 -2.11
CA PHE A 9 1.06 8.01 -3.17
C PHE A 9 0.46 6.70 -2.68
N VAL A 10 -0.86 6.58 -2.74
CA VAL A 10 -1.56 5.36 -2.29
C VAL A 10 -2.24 4.72 -3.49
N ALA A 11 -1.87 3.49 -3.76
CA ALA A 11 -2.51 2.68 -4.79
C ALA A 11 -3.30 1.56 -4.11
N SER A 12 -4.59 1.48 -4.40
CA SER A 12 -5.47 0.46 -3.84
C SER A 12 -6.03 -0.41 -4.95
N MET A 13 -6.15 -1.72 -4.70
CA MET A 13 -6.56 -2.65 -5.73
C MET A 13 -7.19 -3.91 -5.14
N ASP A 14 -8.08 -4.53 -5.92
CA ASP A 14 -8.62 -5.84 -5.64
C ASP A 14 -8.07 -6.85 -6.64
N VAL A 15 -8.03 -8.10 -6.21
CA VAL A 15 -7.52 -9.20 -7.01
C VAL A 15 -8.47 -10.38 -6.83
N ASP A 16 -8.76 -11.09 -7.92
CA ASP A 16 -9.54 -12.32 -7.84
C ASP A 16 -8.88 -13.33 -6.91
N SER A 17 -9.68 -14.02 -6.11
CA SER A 17 -9.15 -14.90 -5.06
C SER A 17 -8.24 -16.01 -5.57
N ASP A 18 -8.46 -16.48 -6.80
CA ASP A 18 -7.63 -17.51 -7.41
C ASP A 18 -6.28 -16.98 -7.91
N LYS A 19 -6.08 -15.65 -7.91
CA LYS A 19 -4.84 -15.00 -8.35
C LYS A 19 -4.10 -14.27 -7.23
N GLU A 20 -4.59 -14.33 -6.00
CA GLU A 20 -3.99 -13.60 -4.89
C GLU A 20 -2.53 -14.01 -4.63
N ASP A 21 -2.23 -15.30 -4.68
CA ASP A 21 -0.87 -15.78 -4.42
C ASP A 21 0.10 -15.27 -5.47
N LEU A 22 -0.29 -15.32 -6.74
CA LEU A 22 0.53 -14.81 -7.84
C LEU A 22 0.69 -13.29 -7.74
N PHE A 23 -0.39 -12.58 -7.43
CA PHE A 23 -0.36 -11.13 -7.26
C PHE A 23 0.63 -10.73 -6.16
N ASN A 24 0.55 -11.38 -5.00
CA ASN A 24 1.45 -11.06 -3.90
C ASN A 24 2.90 -11.40 -4.22
N GLU A 25 3.14 -12.53 -4.89
CA GLU A 25 4.49 -12.91 -5.30
C GLU A 25 5.10 -11.89 -6.26
N VAL A 26 4.38 -11.52 -7.32
CA VAL A 26 4.89 -10.56 -8.30
C VAL A 26 5.08 -9.20 -7.67
N TYR A 27 4.15 -8.77 -6.84
CA TYR A 27 4.23 -7.46 -6.19
C TYR A 27 5.46 -7.38 -5.29
N ASP A 28 5.69 -8.40 -4.47
CA ASP A 28 6.77 -8.40 -3.49
C ASP A 28 8.15 -8.69 -4.10
N THR A 29 8.22 -9.53 -5.14
CA THR A 29 9.49 -9.94 -5.71
C THR A 29 9.95 -9.08 -6.89
N GLU A 30 9.03 -8.41 -7.58
CA GLU A 30 9.36 -7.63 -8.77
C GLU A 30 8.95 -6.17 -8.66
N HIS A 31 7.68 -5.91 -8.37
CA HIS A 31 7.13 -4.55 -8.43
C HIS A 31 7.73 -3.63 -7.36
N ILE A 32 7.70 -4.06 -6.10
CA ILE A 32 8.25 -3.25 -5.00
C ILE A 32 9.76 -3.05 -5.14
N PRO A 33 10.58 -4.10 -5.40
CA PRO A 33 12.01 -3.88 -5.61
C PRO A 33 12.32 -2.94 -6.76
N ASN A 34 11.57 -3.03 -7.87
CA ASN A 34 11.79 -2.16 -9.01
C ASN A 34 11.42 -0.71 -8.71
N LEU A 35 10.27 -0.48 -8.08
CA LEU A 35 9.84 0.87 -7.73
C LEU A 35 10.67 1.50 -6.62
N SER A 36 11.20 0.70 -5.69
CA SER A 36 12.05 1.24 -4.63
C SER A 36 13.39 1.78 -5.13
N ARG A 37 13.76 1.46 -6.38
CA ARG A 37 14.96 2.01 -7.02
C ARG A 37 14.70 3.34 -7.74
N VAL A 38 13.45 3.74 -7.87
CA VAL A 38 13.09 5.01 -8.51
C VAL A 38 13.59 6.17 -7.66
N PRO A 39 14.34 7.14 -8.22
CA PRO A 39 14.78 8.30 -7.46
C PRO A 39 13.61 9.04 -6.83
N GLY A 40 13.71 9.33 -5.55
CA GLY A 40 12.68 10.04 -4.79
C GLY A 40 11.66 9.13 -4.11
N VAL A 41 11.69 7.83 -4.35
CA VAL A 41 10.88 6.87 -3.58
C VAL A 41 11.66 6.54 -2.31
N LEU A 42 11.10 6.91 -1.16
CA LEU A 42 11.77 6.77 0.14
C LEU A 42 11.44 5.46 0.81
N SER A 43 10.19 5.04 0.72
CA SER A 43 9.75 3.74 1.26
C SER A 43 8.47 3.29 0.60
N ILE A 44 8.18 1.99 0.69
CA ILE A 44 6.96 1.39 0.19
C ILE A 44 6.43 0.45 1.26
N ILE A 45 5.16 0.61 1.61
CA ILE A 45 4.48 -0.23 2.59
C ILE A 45 3.26 -0.85 1.93
N ARG A 46 3.07 -2.14 2.11
CA ARG A 46 1.86 -2.83 1.65
C ARG A 46 0.91 -3.06 2.80
N LEU A 47 -0.36 -2.86 2.52
CA LEU A 47 -1.44 -3.03 3.48
C LEU A 47 -2.48 -3.99 2.93
N THR A 48 -3.05 -4.81 3.81
CA THR A 48 -4.14 -5.73 3.47
C THR A 48 -5.32 -5.41 4.37
N GLY A 49 -6.51 -5.27 3.78
CA GLY A 49 -7.73 -5.07 4.56
C GLY A 49 -8.14 -6.36 5.25
N GLU A 50 -8.39 -6.28 6.54
CA GLU A 50 -8.82 -7.41 7.35
C GLU A 50 -9.91 -6.98 8.30
N ALA A 51 -10.80 -7.93 8.62
CA ALA A 51 -11.74 -7.73 9.71
C ALA A 51 -10.96 -7.72 11.03
N PHE A 52 -11.35 -6.86 11.93
CA PHE A 52 -10.70 -6.79 13.24
C PHE A 52 -11.69 -6.28 14.28
N SER A 53 -11.33 -6.46 15.54
CA SER A 53 -12.11 -5.93 16.65
C SER A 53 -11.36 -4.79 17.28
N MET A 54 -12.09 -3.75 17.68
CA MET A 54 -11.48 -2.65 18.40
C MET A 54 -12.38 -2.20 19.55
N SER A 55 -11.76 -1.70 20.59
CA SER A 55 -12.48 -1.16 21.73
C SER A 55 -12.73 0.35 21.53
N ILE A 56 -13.99 0.72 21.54
CA ILE A 56 -14.40 2.11 21.38
C ILE A 56 -15.34 2.47 22.53
N GLY A 57 -14.93 3.43 23.36
CA GLY A 57 -15.76 3.87 24.49
C GLY A 57 -16.05 2.77 25.50
N GLY A 58 -15.15 1.79 25.65
CA GLY A 58 -15.33 0.66 26.53
C GLY A 58 -16.11 -0.51 25.95
N GLU A 59 -16.54 -0.40 24.70
CA GLU A 59 -17.25 -1.48 23.99
C GLU A 59 -16.37 -2.09 22.92
N LEU A 60 -16.44 -3.41 22.78
CA LEU A 60 -15.76 -4.13 21.73
C LEU A 60 -16.65 -4.12 20.47
N ARG A 61 -16.08 -3.66 19.37
CA ARG A 61 -16.78 -3.62 18.07
C ARG A 61 -15.99 -4.33 17.01
N GLU A 62 -16.70 -5.04 16.16
CA GLU A 62 -16.09 -5.66 14.99
C GLU A 62 -16.09 -4.67 13.83
N VAL A 63 -14.96 -4.58 13.14
CA VAL A 63 -14.80 -3.72 11.97
C VAL A 63 -14.51 -4.60 10.77
N GLU A 64 -15.32 -4.46 9.74
CA GLU A 64 -15.19 -5.21 8.50
C GLU A 64 -14.57 -4.30 7.41
N PRO A 65 -13.80 -4.87 6.45
CA PRO A 65 -13.22 -4.06 5.37
C PRO A 65 -14.26 -3.39 4.47
N GLY A 66 -15.47 -3.91 4.37
CA GLY A 66 -16.51 -3.36 3.51
C GLY A 66 -16.21 -3.57 2.03
N ASP A 67 -16.61 -2.58 1.20
CA ASP A 67 -16.46 -2.65 -0.25
C ASP A 67 -15.13 -2.04 -0.74
N GLU A 68 -14.26 -1.62 0.17
CA GLU A 68 -12.99 -1.02 -0.18
C GLU A 68 -12.03 -2.07 -0.75
N PRO A 69 -11.11 -1.69 -1.65
CA PRO A 69 -10.10 -2.61 -2.16
C PRO A 69 -9.30 -3.25 -1.04
N ARG A 70 -9.06 -4.56 -1.17
CA ARG A 70 -8.41 -5.34 -0.13
C ARG A 70 -6.93 -5.01 0.04
N TYR A 71 -6.26 -4.67 -1.07
CA TYR A 71 -4.83 -4.41 -1.05
C TYR A 71 -4.54 -2.96 -1.33
N SER A 72 -3.58 -2.42 -0.59
CA SER A 72 -3.09 -1.06 -0.81
C SER A 72 -1.57 -1.05 -0.70
N ALA A 73 -0.95 -0.17 -1.45
CA ALA A 73 0.47 0.13 -1.32
C ALA A 73 0.62 1.62 -1.06
N VAL A 74 1.37 1.96 -0.03
CA VAL A 74 1.65 3.36 0.33
C VAL A 74 3.11 3.64 0.00
N TYR A 75 3.32 4.59 -0.91
CA TYR A 75 4.64 5.00 -1.35
C TYR A 75 4.97 6.33 -0.71
N GLU A 76 6.01 6.35 0.09
CA GLU A 76 6.55 7.59 0.64
C GLU A 76 7.49 8.19 -0.41
N ILE A 77 7.18 9.39 -0.90
CA ILE A 77 7.89 10.02 -2.01
C ILE A 77 8.36 11.42 -1.62
N GLU A 78 9.45 11.88 -2.24
CA GLU A 78 9.99 13.21 -1.98
C GLU A 78 9.05 14.32 -2.45
N SER A 79 8.41 14.12 -3.60
CA SER A 79 7.47 15.08 -4.17
C SER A 79 6.57 14.40 -5.20
N PRO A 80 5.45 15.03 -5.59
CA PRO A 80 4.58 14.49 -6.63
C PRO A 80 5.26 14.28 -7.98
N SER A 81 6.36 14.97 -8.24
CA SER A 81 7.09 14.81 -9.51
C SER A 81 7.70 13.42 -9.68
N VAL A 82 7.85 12.66 -8.60
CA VAL A 82 8.39 11.29 -8.66
C VAL A 82 7.50 10.39 -9.53
N ILE A 83 6.19 10.47 -9.39
CA ILE A 83 5.27 9.61 -10.12
C ILE A 83 5.06 10.03 -11.57
N THR A 84 5.59 11.17 -11.98
CA THR A 84 5.61 11.59 -13.37
C THR A 84 7.00 11.44 -14.01
N SER A 85 7.96 10.93 -13.25
CA SER A 85 9.33 10.75 -13.75
C SER A 85 9.42 9.56 -14.70
N PRO A 86 10.39 9.57 -15.64
CA PRO A 86 10.60 8.44 -16.54
C PRO A 86 10.92 7.14 -15.82
N GLU A 87 11.61 7.23 -14.68
CA GLU A 87 12.00 6.07 -13.89
C GLU A 87 10.81 5.37 -13.23
N TRP A 88 9.74 6.11 -12.98
CA TRP A 88 8.52 5.54 -12.40
C TRP A 88 7.71 4.75 -13.43
N ALA A 89 7.78 5.14 -14.67
CA ALA A 89 6.97 4.56 -15.73
C ALA A 89 7.27 3.08 -16.01
#